data_5624b1481ed6f8bce35860dc5fdebf4f
#
_entry.id   5624b1481ed6f8bce35860dc5fdebf4f
#
_cell.length_a   1.000
_cell.length_b   1.000
_cell.length_c   1.000
_cell.angle_alpha   90.00
_cell.angle_beta   90.00
_cell.angle_gamma   90.00
#
_symmetry.space_group_name_H-M   'P 1'
#
loop_
_entity.id
_entity.type
_entity.pdbx_description
1 polymer ?
#
loop_
_entity_poly.entity_id
_entity_poly.type
_entity_poly.pdbx_seq_one_letter_code
_entity_poly.pdbx_strand_id
1 'polypeptide(L)'
;NINANTSWNASSYYPGFNLVGNPYPSGIDWTTMGRTNLRPTFWYRTHSGNAMVYDSFNASSGIGTNNNGSGAISKFVPAMQTFWIRCENNNATGQVSFQNSDRHHKLDNQLYKSSENLDYILRLRVERGLFTDETIFCFFADAIIGFDEYDSGKMYPTDDNLPQIFTTDLVAGDMAMQSLPWQIGNLSVPMGFKTEIADTFAI
;
A
#
# COMPACT_ATOMS: atom_id res chain seq x y z
N ASN A 1 -22.34 -13.78 -3.76
CA ASN A 1 -20.90 -13.55 -3.92
C ASN A 1 -20.59 -13.08 -5.32
N ILE A 2 -19.73 -12.08 -5.43
CA ILE A 2 -19.18 -11.60 -6.70
C ILE A 2 -17.67 -11.88 -6.62
N ASN A 3 -17.12 -12.51 -7.66
CA ASN A 3 -15.69 -12.79 -7.71
C ASN A 3 -15.05 -12.00 -8.84
N ALA A 4 -13.91 -11.36 -8.56
CA ALA A 4 -13.05 -10.76 -9.58
C ALA A 4 -11.78 -11.61 -9.70
N ASN A 5 -11.54 -12.15 -10.89
CA ASN A 5 -10.33 -12.89 -11.19
C ASN A 5 -9.23 -11.92 -11.62
N THR A 6 -8.02 -12.23 -11.23
CA THR A 6 -6.82 -11.45 -11.54
C THR A 6 -5.80 -12.34 -12.23
N SER A 7 -4.86 -11.71 -12.91
CA SER A 7 -3.81 -12.42 -13.62
C SER A 7 -2.45 -11.77 -13.40
N TRP A 8 -1.40 -12.56 -13.52
CA TRP A 8 -0.04 -12.07 -13.60
C TRP A 8 0.33 -11.77 -15.06
N ASN A 9 0.64 -10.53 -15.35
CA ASN A 9 1.18 -10.14 -16.65
C ASN A 9 2.64 -9.68 -16.48
N ALA A 10 3.58 -10.54 -16.84
CA ALA A 10 5.01 -10.28 -16.71
C ALA A 10 5.51 -9.15 -17.62
N SER A 11 4.79 -8.85 -18.70
CA SER A 11 5.12 -7.77 -19.64
C SER A 11 4.61 -6.40 -19.17
N SER A 12 3.84 -6.35 -18.10
CA SER A 12 3.37 -5.09 -17.51
C SER A 12 4.54 -4.36 -16.82
N TYR A 13 4.50 -3.03 -16.84
CA TYR A 13 5.42 -2.20 -16.04
C TYR A 13 5.30 -2.51 -14.53
N TYR A 14 4.07 -2.88 -14.09
CA TYR A 14 3.79 -3.37 -12.76
C TYR A 14 3.24 -4.80 -12.84
N PRO A 15 4.10 -5.83 -12.84
CA PRO A 15 3.65 -7.21 -12.96
C PRO A 15 2.74 -7.63 -11.81
N GLY A 16 1.65 -8.32 -12.16
CA GLY A 16 0.68 -8.86 -11.21
C GLY A 16 -0.37 -7.87 -10.72
N PHE A 17 -0.26 -6.58 -11.04
CA PHE A 17 -1.27 -5.60 -10.63
C PHE A 17 -2.53 -5.66 -11.50
N ASN A 18 -3.69 -5.60 -10.86
CA ASN A 18 -5.01 -5.61 -11.50
C ASN A 18 -5.88 -4.52 -10.85
N LEU A 19 -6.63 -3.79 -11.66
CA LEU A 19 -7.60 -2.81 -11.20
C LEU A 19 -8.94 -3.50 -10.98
N VAL A 20 -9.51 -3.37 -9.80
CA VAL A 20 -10.84 -3.89 -9.44
C VAL A 20 -11.69 -2.79 -8.83
N GLY A 21 -13.00 -2.96 -8.83
CA GLY A 21 -13.95 -2.01 -8.24
C GLY A 21 -14.79 -2.66 -7.15
N ASN A 22 -15.07 -1.91 -6.08
CA ASN A 22 -16.09 -2.30 -5.12
C ASN A 22 -17.46 -2.31 -5.83
N PRO A 23 -18.12 -3.49 -5.95
CA PRO A 23 -19.38 -3.59 -6.71
C PRO A 23 -20.60 -3.13 -5.91
N TYR A 24 -20.43 -2.77 -4.63
CA TYR A 24 -21.53 -2.42 -3.76
C TYR A 24 -21.73 -0.90 -3.64
N PRO A 25 -22.98 -0.45 -3.41
CA PRO A 25 -23.29 0.95 -3.10
C PRO A 25 -22.96 1.31 -1.65
N SER A 26 -22.16 0.51 -0.95
CA SER A 26 -21.67 0.72 0.41
C SER A 26 -20.16 0.47 0.44
N GLY A 27 -19.47 0.94 1.49
CA GLY A 27 -18.10 0.57 1.75
C GLY A 27 -17.95 -0.94 1.99
N ILE A 28 -16.75 -1.44 1.81
CA ILE A 28 -16.35 -2.81 2.16
C ILE A 28 -15.12 -2.78 3.06
N ASP A 29 -14.97 -3.77 3.92
CA ASP A 29 -13.80 -3.96 4.76
C ASP A 29 -12.83 -4.93 4.07
N TRP A 30 -11.68 -4.43 3.63
CA TRP A 30 -10.66 -5.22 2.95
C TRP A 30 -10.12 -6.37 3.80
N THR A 31 -10.11 -6.22 5.13
CA THR A 31 -9.57 -7.25 6.03
C THR A 31 -10.45 -8.50 6.14
N THR A 32 -11.75 -8.40 5.82
CA THR A 32 -12.70 -9.53 5.86
C THR A 32 -12.88 -10.23 4.53
N MET A 33 -12.40 -9.62 3.43
CA MET A 33 -12.62 -10.15 2.09
C MET A 33 -11.81 -11.43 1.83
N GLY A 34 -12.43 -12.39 1.15
CA GLY A 34 -11.75 -13.58 0.66
C GLY A 34 -10.73 -13.24 -0.43
N ARG A 35 -9.48 -13.65 -0.23
CA ARG A 35 -8.36 -13.46 -1.17
C ARG A 35 -7.66 -14.78 -1.43
N THR A 36 -7.46 -15.12 -2.69
CA THR A 36 -6.69 -16.31 -3.11
C THR A 36 -5.58 -15.87 -4.04
N ASN A 37 -4.35 -16.23 -3.74
CA ASN A 37 -3.15 -15.86 -4.50
C ASN A 37 -3.02 -14.35 -4.73
N LEU A 38 -3.43 -13.55 -3.75
CA LEU A 38 -3.34 -12.09 -3.76
C LEU A 38 -2.55 -11.61 -2.55
N ARG A 39 -1.76 -10.58 -2.74
CA ARG A 39 -1.13 -9.86 -1.64
C ARG A 39 -2.19 -9.21 -0.74
N PRO A 40 -1.93 -9.08 0.56
CA PRO A 40 -2.86 -8.45 1.50
C PRO A 40 -2.99 -6.94 1.29
N THR A 41 -2.16 -6.35 0.42
CA THR A 41 -2.15 -4.91 0.14
C THR A 41 -3.09 -4.56 -1.00
N PHE A 42 -3.78 -3.42 -0.86
CA PHE A 42 -4.38 -2.71 -1.98
C PHE A 42 -3.79 -1.30 -2.11
N TRP A 43 -3.94 -0.68 -3.28
CA TRP A 43 -3.43 0.66 -3.58
C TRP A 43 -4.55 1.52 -4.16
N TYR A 44 -4.58 2.77 -3.71
CA TYR A 44 -5.38 3.83 -4.32
C TYR A 44 -4.49 4.76 -5.11
N ARG A 45 -5.03 5.25 -6.22
CA ARG A 45 -4.51 6.45 -6.88
C ARG A 45 -5.17 7.66 -6.24
N THR A 46 -4.39 8.45 -5.54
CA THR A 46 -4.81 9.63 -4.77
C THR A 46 -4.13 10.89 -5.31
N HIS A 47 -4.25 12.02 -4.63
CA HIS A 47 -3.61 13.27 -5.01
C HIS A 47 -2.75 13.80 -3.85
N SER A 48 -1.57 14.34 -4.20
CA SER A 48 -0.78 15.21 -3.34
C SER A 48 -0.61 16.54 -4.09
N GLY A 49 -1.20 17.61 -3.57
CA GLY A 49 -1.34 18.83 -4.36
C GLY A 49 -2.09 18.57 -5.68
N ASN A 50 -1.50 18.95 -6.80
CA ASN A 50 -2.04 18.72 -8.15
C ASN A 50 -1.51 17.43 -8.81
N ALA A 51 -0.69 16.67 -8.12
CA ALA A 51 -0.08 15.46 -8.66
C ALA A 51 -0.80 14.20 -8.20
N MET A 52 -0.79 13.19 -9.06
CA MET A 52 -1.32 11.86 -8.75
C MET A 52 -0.25 11.05 -8.05
N VAL A 53 -0.58 10.51 -6.89
CA VAL A 53 0.28 9.63 -6.08
C VAL A 53 -0.44 8.33 -5.76
N TYR A 54 0.25 7.38 -5.15
CA TYR A 54 -0.34 6.13 -4.71
C TYR A 54 -0.24 6.01 -3.19
N ASP A 55 -1.37 5.71 -2.57
CA ASP A 55 -1.46 5.28 -1.18
C ASP A 55 -1.78 3.80 -1.11
N SER A 56 -1.25 3.11 -0.13
CA SER A 56 -1.44 1.66 0.07
C SER A 56 -1.91 1.34 1.47
N PHE A 57 -2.71 0.28 1.61
CA PHE A 57 -3.09 -0.30 2.89
C PHE A 57 -2.80 -1.79 2.86
N ASN A 58 -2.13 -2.30 3.88
CA ASN A 58 -1.84 -3.71 4.05
C ASN A 58 -2.73 -4.32 5.15
N ALA A 59 -3.49 -5.35 4.81
CA ALA A 59 -4.43 -5.98 5.75
C ALA A 59 -3.73 -6.82 6.83
N SER A 60 -2.53 -7.36 6.57
CA SER A 60 -1.78 -8.15 7.55
C SER A 60 -1.15 -7.27 8.62
N SER A 61 -0.57 -6.13 8.23
CA SER A 61 -0.03 -5.16 9.18
C SER A 61 -1.10 -4.25 9.81
N GLY A 62 -2.22 -4.05 9.12
CA GLY A 62 -3.25 -3.07 9.50
C GLY A 62 -2.88 -1.62 9.23
N ILE A 63 -1.81 -1.36 8.48
CA ILE A 63 -1.18 -0.06 8.30
C ILE A 63 -1.45 0.48 6.90
N GLY A 64 -1.68 1.79 6.80
CA GLY A 64 -1.82 2.52 5.54
C GLY A 64 -0.82 3.65 5.40
N THR A 65 -0.46 3.99 4.14
CA THR A 65 0.36 5.16 3.80
C THR A 65 -0.45 6.44 3.74
N ASN A 66 0.23 7.59 3.81
CA ASN A 66 -0.35 8.94 3.78
C ASN A 66 0.43 9.84 2.80
N ASN A 67 0.49 9.46 1.54
CA ASN A 67 1.16 10.26 0.50
C ASN A 67 0.29 11.43 0.01
N ASN A 68 -1.03 11.35 0.25
CA ASN A 68 -1.97 12.42 -0.08
C ASN A 68 -1.99 13.58 0.93
N GLY A 69 -1.33 13.44 2.09
CA GLY A 69 -1.29 14.44 3.15
C GLY A 69 -2.58 14.61 3.96
N SER A 70 -3.63 13.82 3.67
CA SER A 70 -4.95 13.94 4.32
C SER A 70 -5.17 12.94 5.46
N GLY A 71 -4.20 12.08 5.69
CA GLY A 71 -4.21 10.99 6.67
C GLY A 71 -3.96 9.63 6.01
N ALA A 72 -3.48 8.69 6.81
CA ALA A 72 -3.24 7.32 6.34
C ALA A 72 -4.55 6.68 5.88
N ILE A 73 -4.50 5.97 4.75
CA ILE A 73 -5.67 5.24 4.27
C ILE A 73 -6.00 4.08 5.21
N SER A 74 -7.28 3.77 5.31
CA SER A 74 -7.79 2.72 6.20
C SER A 74 -8.14 1.46 5.42
N LYS A 75 -8.51 0.41 6.14
CA LYS A 75 -9.00 -0.86 5.59
C LYS A 75 -10.29 -0.77 4.76
N PHE A 76 -11.00 0.35 4.81
CA PHE A 76 -12.28 0.50 4.14
C PHE A 76 -12.14 1.01 2.72
N VAL A 77 -12.71 0.25 1.78
CA VAL A 77 -12.83 0.65 0.37
C VAL A 77 -14.22 1.28 0.17
N PRO A 78 -14.31 2.55 -0.24
CA PRO A 78 -15.59 3.23 -0.43
C PRO A 78 -16.53 2.54 -1.43
N ALA A 79 -17.80 2.94 -1.38
CA ALA A 79 -18.79 2.54 -2.36
C ALA A 79 -18.32 2.87 -3.79
N MET A 80 -18.42 1.91 -4.70
CA MET A 80 -18.10 2.06 -6.13
C MET A 80 -16.67 2.50 -6.44
N GLN A 81 -15.77 2.49 -5.43
CA GLN A 81 -14.37 2.88 -5.59
C GLN A 81 -13.57 1.80 -6.30
N THR A 82 -12.71 2.20 -7.23
CA THR A 82 -11.70 1.33 -7.83
C THR A 82 -10.40 1.37 -7.04
N PHE A 83 -9.71 0.24 -7.01
CA PHE A 83 -8.44 0.08 -6.31
C PHE A 83 -7.59 -0.99 -7.01
N TRP A 84 -6.28 -0.90 -6.82
CA TRP A 84 -5.34 -1.88 -7.35
C TRP A 84 -5.10 -2.99 -6.34
N ILE A 85 -5.01 -4.22 -6.84
CA ILE A 85 -4.59 -5.42 -6.09
C ILE A 85 -3.50 -6.13 -6.87
N ARG A 86 -2.70 -6.96 -6.21
CA ARG A 86 -1.58 -7.66 -6.85
C ARG A 86 -1.64 -9.16 -6.60
N CYS A 87 -1.45 -9.94 -7.68
CA CYS A 87 -1.23 -11.38 -7.58
C CYS A 87 0.04 -11.68 -6.78
N GLU A 88 0.01 -12.71 -5.98
CA GLU A 88 1.11 -13.06 -5.08
C GLU A 88 2.32 -13.60 -5.81
N ASN A 89 2.11 -14.50 -6.77
CA ASN A 89 3.18 -15.21 -7.46
C ASN A 89 3.17 -14.99 -8.97
N ASN A 90 4.33 -15.07 -9.56
CA ASN A 90 4.52 -15.12 -11.01
C ASN A 90 3.75 -16.32 -11.61
N ASN A 91 3.00 -16.10 -12.68
CA ASN A 91 2.13 -17.06 -13.35
C ASN A 91 0.89 -17.54 -12.56
N ALA A 92 0.59 -16.96 -11.41
CA ALA A 92 -0.61 -17.28 -10.68
C ALA A 92 -1.82 -16.51 -11.20
N THR A 93 -2.98 -17.15 -11.16
CA THR A 93 -4.27 -16.45 -11.17
C THR A 93 -4.68 -16.20 -9.74
N GLY A 94 -5.06 -14.96 -9.42
CA GLY A 94 -5.61 -14.62 -8.12
C GLY A 94 -7.11 -14.39 -8.21
N GLN A 95 -7.78 -14.38 -7.07
CA GLN A 95 -9.19 -14.07 -6.97
C GLN A 95 -9.48 -13.28 -5.70
N VAL A 96 -10.27 -12.22 -5.84
CA VAL A 96 -10.90 -11.54 -4.72
C VAL A 96 -12.41 -11.83 -4.73
N SER A 97 -12.95 -12.17 -3.58
CA SER A 97 -14.38 -12.46 -3.38
C SER A 97 -15.03 -11.31 -2.61
N PHE A 98 -16.11 -10.78 -3.16
CA PHE A 98 -16.95 -9.78 -2.53
C PHE A 98 -18.21 -10.44 -2.00
N GLN A 99 -18.41 -10.37 -0.69
CA GLN A 99 -19.58 -10.94 -0.02
C GLN A 99 -20.40 -9.83 0.64
N ASN A 100 -21.67 -10.10 0.86
CA ASN A 100 -22.53 -9.14 1.55
C ASN A 100 -22.09 -8.89 3.01
N SER A 101 -21.43 -9.86 3.62
CA SER A 101 -20.81 -9.76 4.94
C SER A 101 -19.62 -8.80 5.00
N ASP A 102 -18.96 -8.53 3.87
CA ASP A 102 -17.81 -7.63 3.81
C ASP A 102 -18.22 -6.15 3.78
N ARG A 103 -19.54 -5.91 3.61
CA ARG A 103 -20.08 -4.56 3.50
C ARG A 103 -20.02 -3.83 4.83
N HIS A 104 -19.60 -2.58 4.75
CA HIS A 104 -19.52 -1.66 5.87
C HIS A 104 -20.51 -0.51 5.67
N HIS A 105 -21.36 -0.25 6.69
CA HIS A 105 -22.44 0.72 6.60
C HIS A 105 -22.22 1.98 7.46
N LYS A 106 -21.06 2.11 8.11
CA LYS A 106 -20.76 3.35 8.81
C LYS A 106 -20.54 4.48 7.80
N LEU A 107 -21.26 5.57 8.00
CA LEU A 107 -21.11 6.84 7.26
C LEU A 107 -19.88 7.63 7.73
N ASP A 108 -18.93 6.97 8.38
CA ASP A 108 -17.72 7.65 8.82
C ASP A 108 -16.93 8.08 7.59
N ASN A 109 -16.68 9.37 7.46
CA ASN A 109 -15.71 9.99 6.55
C ASN A 109 -14.27 9.50 6.87
N GLN A 110 -14.11 8.30 7.40
CA GLN A 110 -12.85 7.68 7.82
C GLN A 110 -12.18 6.90 6.68
N LEU A 111 -12.24 7.43 5.46
CA LEU A 111 -11.38 6.95 4.37
C LEU A 111 -9.89 7.02 4.72
N TYR A 112 -9.54 7.88 5.68
CA TYR A 112 -8.18 8.33 5.94
C TYR A 112 -7.78 8.30 7.42
N LYS A 113 -8.45 7.54 8.27
CA LYS A 113 -8.04 7.43 9.69
C LYS A 113 -8.02 5.97 10.11
N SER A 114 -6.84 5.35 10.08
CA SER A 114 -6.58 4.16 10.86
C SER A 114 -6.21 4.59 12.28
N SER A 115 -6.79 3.94 13.30
CA SER A 115 -6.26 3.98 14.65
C SER A 115 -5.07 3.02 14.69
N GLU A 116 -3.91 3.49 14.27
CA GLU A 116 -2.69 2.68 14.31
C GLU A 116 -2.20 2.57 15.75
N ASN A 117 -1.77 1.38 16.15
CA ASN A 117 -0.94 1.23 17.34
C ASN A 117 0.46 1.73 16.97
N LEU A 118 0.79 2.95 17.38
CA LEU A 118 2.01 3.67 16.97
C LEU A 118 3.30 3.14 17.62
N ASP A 119 3.22 2.18 18.54
CA ASP A 119 4.36 1.75 19.35
C ASP A 119 5.45 1.00 18.55
N TYR A 120 5.12 0.55 17.32
CA TYR A 120 6.01 -0.29 16.50
C TYR A 120 6.11 0.18 15.05
N ILE A 121 5.93 1.48 14.81
CA ILE A 121 5.93 2.06 13.46
C ILE A 121 6.90 3.24 13.40
N LEU A 122 7.80 3.23 12.42
CA LEU A 122 8.62 4.35 12.03
C LEU A 122 8.18 4.82 10.63
N ARG A 123 7.76 6.07 10.50
CA ARG A 123 7.43 6.70 9.22
C ARG A 123 8.54 7.66 8.83
N LEU A 124 9.12 7.46 7.66
CA LEU A 124 10.01 8.44 7.04
C LEU A 124 9.28 9.08 5.87
N ARG A 125 9.24 10.40 5.90
CA ARG A 125 8.53 11.19 4.90
C ARG A 125 9.47 12.16 4.23
N VAL A 126 9.37 12.27 2.91
CA VAL A 126 10.02 13.32 2.14
C VAL A 126 8.97 14.34 1.71
N GLU A 127 9.33 15.61 1.80
CA GLU A 127 8.43 16.73 1.46
C GLU A 127 9.11 17.72 0.53
N ARG A 128 8.35 18.24 -0.44
CA ARG A 128 8.70 19.36 -1.30
C ARG A 128 7.45 20.20 -1.60
N GLY A 129 7.32 21.34 -0.95
CA GLY A 129 6.12 22.17 -1.08
C GLY A 129 4.87 21.43 -0.63
N LEU A 130 3.96 21.18 -1.57
CA LEU A 130 2.72 20.43 -1.31
C LEU A 130 2.84 18.93 -1.57
N PHE A 131 3.97 18.48 -2.09
CA PHE A 131 4.18 17.09 -2.43
C PHE A 131 4.83 16.34 -1.28
N THR A 132 4.26 15.21 -0.96
CA THR A 132 4.76 14.31 0.09
C THR A 132 4.83 12.89 -0.43
N ASP A 133 5.79 12.14 0.07
CA ASP A 133 5.85 10.71 -0.08
C ASP A 133 6.45 10.09 1.18
N GLU A 134 6.06 8.88 1.53
CA GLU A 134 6.56 8.21 2.72
C GLU A 134 6.91 6.75 2.47
N THR A 135 7.81 6.24 3.30
CA THR A 135 8.03 4.82 3.50
C THR A 135 7.89 4.48 4.99
N ILE A 136 7.40 3.29 5.27
CA ILE A 136 7.02 2.88 6.62
C ILE A 136 7.82 1.63 7.01
N PHE A 137 8.40 1.66 8.20
CA PHE A 137 8.92 0.47 8.85
C PHE A 137 7.95 0.04 9.95
N CYS A 138 7.60 -1.24 9.94
CA CYS A 138 6.78 -1.85 10.97
C CYS A 138 7.57 -2.98 11.63
N PHE A 139 7.42 -3.13 12.94
CA PHE A 139 8.14 -4.15 13.69
C PHE A 139 7.16 -5.14 14.26
N PHE A 140 7.27 -6.41 13.85
CA PHE A 140 6.43 -7.51 14.33
C PHE A 140 7.28 -8.67 14.82
N ALA A 141 6.78 -9.43 15.78
CA ALA A 141 7.52 -10.55 16.35
C ALA A 141 7.73 -11.72 15.37
N ASP A 142 6.80 -11.86 14.43
CA ASP A 142 6.75 -12.92 13.41
C ASP A 142 7.15 -12.44 12.01
N ALA A 143 7.50 -11.16 11.84
CA ALA A 143 8.09 -10.67 10.59
C ALA A 143 9.46 -11.29 10.34
N ILE A 144 9.84 -11.41 9.07
CA ILE A 144 11.15 -11.92 8.66
C ILE A 144 12.02 -10.81 8.07
N ILE A 145 13.32 -11.02 8.00
CA ILE A 145 14.21 -10.20 7.17
C ILE A 145 14.03 -10.68 5.73
N GLY A 146 13.44 -9.84 4.90
CA GLY A 146 13.04 -10.15 3.52
C GLY A 146 11.57 -9.85 3.29
N PHE A 147 11.06 -10.24 2.13
CA PHE A 147 9.69 -9.91 1.75
C PHE A 147 8.67 -10.90 2.32
N ASP A 148 7.70 -10.40 3.10
CA ASP A 148 6.64 -11.21 3.68
C ASP A 148 5.23 -10.60 3.46
N GLU A 149 4.23 -11.09 4.19
CA GLU A 149 2.85 -10.64 4.04
C GLU A 149 2.57 -9.26 4.65
N TYR A 150 3.42 -8.80 5.56
CA TYR A 150 3.30 -7.47 6.18
C TYR A 150 3.87 -6.36 5.28
N ASP A 151 4.59 -6.73 4.23
CA ASP A 151 5.25 -5.81 3.32
C ASP A 151 4.35 -5.33 2.20
N SER A 152 4.64 -4.13 1.69
CA SER A 152 3.91 -3.55 0.57
C SER A 152 4.86 -2.95 -0.45
N GLY A 153 4.79 -3.44 -1.69
CA GLY A 153 5.58 -2.89 -2.79
C GLY A 153 5.24 -1.43 -3.10
N LYS A 154 6.22 -0.67 -3.54
CA LYS A 154 6.04 0.71 -3.98
C LYS A 154 5.36 0.76 -5.35
N MET A 155 4.33 1.58 -5.49
CA MET A 155 3.82 2.05 -6.78
C MET A 155 4.25 3.50 -6.99
N TYR A 156 4.89 3.74 -8.13
CA TYR A 156 5.39 5.07 -8.47
C TYR A 156 4.35 5.89 -9.24
N PRO A 157 4.25 7.20 -8.98
CA PRO A 157 3.51 8.10 -9.83
C PRO A 157 4.12 8.16 -11.24
N THR A 158 3.36 8.67 -12.19
CA THR A 158 3.84 8.87 -13.57
C THR A 158 4.65 10.17 -13.75
N ASP A 159 4.66 11.04 -12.76
CA ASP A 159 5.45 12.27 -12.74
C ASP A 159 6.74 12.02 -11.95
N ASP A 160 7.84 11.86 -12.67
CA ASP A 160 9.15 11.58 -12.09
C ASP A 160 9.77 12.79 -11.35
N ASN A 161 9.16 13.97 -11.42
CA ASN A 161 9.58 15.15 -10.64
C ASN A 161 9.12 15.09 -9.19
N LEU A 162 8.20 14.18 -8.85
CA LEU A 162 7.76 14.01 -7.48
C LEU A 162 8.84 13.34 -6.64
N PRO A 163 9.10 13.82 -5.42
CA PRO A 163 10.02 13.14 -4.53
C PRO A 163 9.45 11.77 -4.14
N GLN A 164 10.26 10.74 -4.20
CA GLN A 164 9.88 9.39 -3.82
C GLN A 164 10.91 8.82 -2.86
N ILE A 165 10.45 8.31 -1.72
CA ILE A 165 11.28 7.61 -0.73
C ILE A 165 10.79 6.17 -0.58
N PHE A 166 11.70 5.22 -0.45
CA PHE A 166 11.37 3.80 -0.38
C PHE A 166 12.47 3.02 0.30
N THR A 167 12.15 1.83 0.80
CA THR A 167 13.13 0.81 1.14
C THR A 167 13.31 -0.14 -0.03
N THR A 168 14.38 -0.89 -0.07
CA THR A 168 14.66 -1.83 -1.16
C THR A 168 14.93 -3.21 -0.60
N ASP A 169 14.18 -4.20 -1.08
CA ASP A 169 14.46 -5.62 -0.91
C ASP A 169 15.07 -6.18 -2.19
N LEU A 170 16.07 -7.07 -2.06
CA LEU A 170 16.80 -7.64 -3.21
C LEU A 170 15.92 -8.52 -4.12
N VAL A 171 14.84 -9.08 -3.59
CA VAL A 171 13.95 -9.99 -4.32
C VAL A 171 12.66 -9.29 -4.74
N ALA A 172 12.06 -8.53 -3.82
CA ALA A 172 10.76 -7.88 -4.04
C ALA A 172 10.85 -6.50 -4.70
N GLY A 173 12.04 -5.87 -4.68
CA GLY A 173 12.26 -4.53 -5.21
C GLY A 173 11.90 -3.43 -4.21
N ASP A 174 11.42 -2.31 -4.73
CA ASP A 174 11.15 -1.12 -3.91
C ASP A 174 9.83 -1.23 -3.14
N MET A 175 9.88 -0.79 -1.87
CA MET A 175 8.82 -0.98 -0.90
C MET A 175 8.31 0.35 -0.35
N ALA A 176 7.00 0.51 -0.28
CA ALA A 176 6.34 1.60 0.44
C ALA A 176 6.22 1.29 1.94
N MET A 177 6.21 0.02 2.29
CA MET A 177 6.09 -0.46 3.66
C MET A 177 6.93 -1.73 3.80
N GLN A 178 7.81 -1.75 4.79
CA GLN A 178 8.67 -2.89 5.10
C GLN A 178 8.50 -3.30 6.54
N SER A 179 8.22 -4.58 6.73
CA SER A 179 8.19 -5.21 8.04
C SER A 179 9.56 -5.74 8.43
N LEU A 180 9.83 -5.74 9.71
CA LEU A 180 11.09 -6.18 10.27
C LEU A 180 10.81 -6.96 11.57
N PRO A 181 11.58 -8.02 11.85
CA PRO A 181 11.44 -8.72 13.11
C PRO A 181 11.86 -7.81 14.26
N TRP A 182 11.24 -8.01 15.40
CA TRP A 182 11.64 -7.35 16.63
C TRP A 182 13.00 -7.87 17.07
N GLN A 183 14.07 -7.13 16.78
CA GLN A 183 15.44 -7.55 17.07
C GLN A 183 16.10 -6.69 18.15
N ILE A 184 16.95 -7.35 18.96
CA ILE A 184 17.90 -6.68 19.84
C ILE A 184 19.21 -6.57 19.06
N GLY A 185 19.54 -5.37 18.56
CA GLY A 185 20.80 -5.12 17.84
C GLY A 185 20.67 -4.09 16.73
N ASN A 186 21.76 -3.87 16.00
CA ASN A 186 21.80 -2.95 14.89
C ASN A 186 21.22 -3.61 13.63
N LEU A 187 20.24 -2.99 13.03
CA LEU A 187 19.66 -3.36 11.73
C LEU A 187 19.99 -2.29 10.71
N SER A 188 20.44 -2.71 9.53
CA SER A 188 20.68 -1.82 8.39
C SER A 188 19.71 -2.19 7.27
N VAL A 189 18.90 -1.22 6.85
CA VAL A 189 17.92 -1.39 5.77
C VAL A 189 18.31 -0.48 4.62
N PRO A 190 18.47 -1.02 3.40
CA PRO A 190 18.72 -0.20 2.23
C PRO A 190 17.53 0.71 1.93
N MET A 191 17.80 1.97 1.67
CA MET A 191 16.79 2.96 1.30
C MET A 191 17.16 3.65 0.00
N GLY A 192 16.15 4.07 -0.75
CA GLY A 192 16.29 4.84 -1.96
C GLY A 192 15.51 6.15 -1.91
N PHE A 193 16.01 7.12 -2.64
CA PHE A 193 15.34 8.38 -2.93
C PHE A 193 15.40 8.62 -4.44
N LYS A 194 14.27 8.98 -5.04
CA LYS A 194 14.16 9.23 -6.48
C LYS A 194 13.44 10.54 -6.73
N THR A 195 13.97 11.35 -7.63
CA THR A 195 13.34 12.53 -8.27
C THR A 195 14.16 12.92 -9.49
N GLU A 196 13.54 13.51 -10.50
CA GLU A 196 14.26 14.09 -11.67
C GLU A 196 14.49 15.59 -11.55
N ILE A 197 14.08 16.20 -10.43
CA ILE A 197 14.25 17.64 -10.23
C ILE A 197 15.33 17.93 -9.18
N ALA A 198 16.17 18.92 -9.48
CA ALA A 198 17.11 19.47 -8.50
C ALA A 198 16.39 20.53 -7.65
N ASP A 199 16.17 20.23 -6.38
CA ASP A 199 15.47 21.10 -5.42
C ASP A 199 15.91 20.79 -3.98
N THR A 200 15.34 21.50 -3.02
CA THR A 200 15.52 21.24 -1.59
C THR A 200 14.36 20.38 -1.09
N PHE A 201 14.71 19.30 -0.40
CA PHE A 201 13.75 18.36 0.18
C PHE A 201 13.93 18.31 1.69
N ALA A 202 12.83 18.22 2.41
CA ALA A 202 12.84 17.87 3.85
C ALA A 202 12.57 16.37 4.01
N ILE A 203 13.29 15.73 4.95
CA ILE A 203 13.09 14.33 5.33
C ILE A 203 12.87 14.28 6.84
#